data_334c4c91f716655a0f6331ac71265bbf
#
_entry.id   334c4c91f716655a0f6331ac71265bbf
#
_cell.length_a   1.000
_cell.length_b   1.000
_cell.length_c   1.000
_cell.angle_alpha   90.00
_cell.angle_beta   90.00
_cell.angle_gamma   90.00
#
_symmetry.space_group_name_H-M   'P 1'
#
loop_
_entity.id
_entity.type
_entity.pdbx_description
1 polymer ?
#
loop_
_entity_poly.entity_id
_entity_poly.type
_entity_poly.pdbx_seq_one_letter_code
_entity_poly.pdbx_strand_id
1 'polypeptide(L)'
;MNSGYPVSLQLTGKNITIIGGGKIATRKAQGLLNTGANITIVAPTCTPELAQMPITRIQSEYKPEHIQDAFLIFCCTNNQETNKQITKDAAPHQLINDCSAKERSNFYNMATIQKPDYLLAISTNGNDPTKTKAIREKIEQSTEF
;
A
#
# COMPACT_ATOMS: atom_id res chain seq x y z
N MET A 1 -15.74 -0.29 -19.22
CA MET A 1 -14.85 -0.43 -18.03
C MET A 1 -13.49 0.14 -18.36
N ASN A 2 -13.02 1.03 -17.51
CA ASN A 2 -11.71 1.65 -17.70
C ASN A 2 -10.59 0.73 -17.16
N SER A 3 -9.52 0.61 -17.93
CA SER A 3 -8.32 -0.12 -17.49
C SER A 3 -7.41 0.81 -16.70
N GLY A 4 -6.72 0.24 -15.70
CA GLY A 4 -5.67 0.96 -15.01
C GLY A 4 -4.47 1.21 -15.91
N TYR A 5 -3.67 2.22 -15.59
CA TYR A 5 -2.44 2.52 -16.29
C TYR A 5 -1.25 2.05 -15.44
N PRO A 6 -0.49 1.05 -15.90
CA PRO A 6 0.60 0.53 -15.09
C PRO A 6 1.79 1.50 -15.07
N VAL A 7 2.32 1.73 -13.88
CA VAL A 7 3.47 2.61 -13.66
C VAL A 7 4.39 2.01 -12.60
N SER A 8 5.62 2.48 -12.58
CA SER A 8 6.56 2.24 -11.50
C SER A 8 6.78 3.56 -10.75
N LEU A 9 6.29 3.64 -9.52
CA LEU A 9 6.45 4.85 -8.72
C LEU A 9 7.85 4.94 -8.13
N GLN A 10 8.49 6.08 -8.32
CA GLN A 10 9.79 6.38 -7.72
C GLN A 10 9.54 7.12 -6.41
N LEU A 11 9.79 6.44 -5.29
CA LEU A 11 9.38 6.89 -3.96
C LEU A 11 10.50 7.46 -3.10
N THR A 12 11.71 7.55 -3.62
CA THR A 12 12.85 8.08 -2.87
C THR A 12 12.54 9.46 -2.30
N GLY A 13 12.61 9.59 -0.98
CA GLY A 13 12.34 10.85 -0.29
C GLY A 13 10.86 11.23 -0.20
N LYS A 14 9.96 10.42 -0.73
CA LYS A 14 8.52 10.69 -0.66
C LYS A 14 7.94 10.22 0.68
N ASN A 15 6.99 10.98 1.18
CA ASN A 15 6.31 10.65 2.44
C ASN A 15 5.15 9.70 2.18
N ILE A 16 5.14 8.59 2.88
CA ILE A 16 4.07 7.60 2.80
C ILE A 16 3.49 7.42 4.19
N THR A 17 2.17 7.52 4.28
CA THR A 17 1.46 7.33 5.54
C THR A 17 0.55 6.12 5.44
N ILE A 18 0.69 5.21 6.39
CA ILE A 18 -0.16 4.03 6.53
C ILE A 18 -0.99 4.22 7.80
N ILE A 19 -2.29 4.29 7.66
CA ILE A 19 -3.21 4.41 8.79
C ILE A 19 -3.70 3.02 9.14
N GLY A 20 -3.26 2.52 10.29
CA GLY A 20 -3.51 1.18 10.77
C GLY A 20 -2.23 0.50 11.21
N GLY A 21 -2.34 -0.51 12.06
CA GLY A 21 -1.17 -1.18 12.64
C GLY A 21 -1.28 -2.70 12.65
N GLY A 22 -2.22 -3.26 11.92
CA GLY A 22 -2.48 -4.69 11.89
C GLY A 22 -1.69 -5.41 10.77
N LYS A 23 -2.21 -6.57 10.40
CA LYS A 23 -1.59 -7.46 9.43
C LYS A 23 -1.47 -6.85 8.03
N ILE A 24 -2.51 -6.14 7.58
CA ILE A 24 -2.52 -5.50 6.26
C ILE A 24 -1.49 -4.36 6.23
N ALA A 25 -1.50 -3.51 7.26
CA ALA A 25 -0.53 -2.41 7.38
C ALA A 25 0.91 -2.94 7.39
N THR A 26 1.15 -4.05 8.10
CA THR A 26 2.46 -4.71 8.15
C THR A 26 2.92 -5.11 6.75
N ARG A 27 2.03 -5.72 5.99
CA ARG A 27 2.32 -6.17 4.64
C ARG A 27 2.63 -5.01 3.69
N LYS A 28 1.88 -3.92 3.80
CA LYS A 28 2.13 -2.70 3.01
C LYS A 28 3.49 -2.10 3.35
N ALA A 29 3.80 -1.98 4.64
CA ALA A 29 5.09 -1.44 5.09
C ALA A 29 6.26 -2.30 4.59
N GLN A 30 6.14 -3.61 4.66
CA GLN A 30 7.18 -4.53 4.17
C GLN A 30 7.49 -4.29 2.69
N GLY A 31 6.46 -4.09 1.88
CA GLY A 31 6.63 -3.85 0.45
C GLY A 31 7.28 -2.51 0.11
N LEU A 32 7.32 -1.59 1.07
CA LEU A 32 7.85 -0.24 0.88
C LEU A 32 9.27 -0.05 1.42
N LEU A 33 9.81 -1.01 2.17
CA LEU A 33 11.06 -0.83 2.91
C LEU A 33 12.28 -0.50 2.05
N ASN A 34 12.34 -1.01 0.82
CA ASN A 34 13.50 -0.81 -0.04
C ASN A 34 13.27 0.22 -1.16
N THR A 35 12.27 1.09 -0.97
CA THR A 35 11.91 2.09 -1.98
C THR A 35 12.56 3.45 -1.78
N GLY A 36 13.22 3.67 -0.62
CA GLY A 36 13.75 4.99 -0.26
C GLY A 36 12.71 5.95 0.27
N ALA A 37 11.49 5.49 0.49
CA ALA A 37 10.40 6.33 1.01
C ALA A 37 10.55 6.59 2.51
N ASN A 38 9.97 7.71 2.96
CA ASN A 38 9.80 8.01 4.37
C ASN A 38 8.46 7.46 4.82
N ILE A 39 8.47 6.36 5.56
CA ILE A 39 7.24 5.63 5.93
C ILE A 39 6.84 6.00 7.35
N THR A 40 5.57 6.36 7.53
CA THR A 40 4.95 6.63 8.83
C THR A 40 3.75 5.71 9.02
N ILE A 41 3.70 5.05 10.18
CA ILE A 41 2.54 4.28 10.62
C ILE A 41 1.79 5.11 11.66
N VAL A 42 0.49 5.25 11.48
CA VAL A 42 -0.40 5.90 12.47
C VAL A 42 -1.39 4.86 12.97
N ALA A 43 -1.26 4.47 14.23
CA ALA A 43 -2.12 3.48 14.85
C ALA A 43 -1.97 3.52 16.38
N PRO A 44 -3.04 3.23 17.13
CA PRO A 44 -2.94 3.11 18.60
C PRO A 44 -2.03 1.94 19.01
N THR A 45 -2.09 0.85 18.27
CA THR A 45 -1.25 -0.35 18.46
C THR A 45 -0.74 -0.84 17.13
N CYS A 46 0.33 -1.62 17.14
CA CYS A 46 0.85 -2.22 15.92
C CYS A 46 1.43 -3.61 16.18
N THR A 47 1.58 -4.38 15.11
CA THR A 47 2.19 -5.71 15.20
C THR A 47 3.63 -5.61 15.66
N PRO A 48 4.19 -6.70 16.27
CA PRO A 48 5.61 -6.73 16.63
C PRO A 48 6.53 -6.49 15.42
N GLU A 49 6.15 -6.96 14.25
CA GLU A 49 6.93 -6.77 13.03
C GLU A 49 7.02 -5.30 12.65
N LEU A 50 5.91 -4.56 12.71
CA LEU A 50 5.92 -3.12 12.45
C LEU A 50 6.77 -2.36 13.46
N ALA A 51 6.70 -2.76 14.74
CA ALA A 51 7.44 -2.10 15.80
C ALA A 51 8.97 -2.20 15.61
N GLN A 52 9.44 -3.20 14.87
CA GLN A 52 10.86 -3.44 14.62
C GLN A 52 11.37 -2.86 13.31
N MET A 53 10.48 -2.34 12.47
CA MET A 53 10.89 -1.78 11.19
C MET A 53 11.51 -0.39 11.35
N PRO A 54 12.44 0.01 10.45
CA PRO A 54 13.05 1.35 10.47
C PRO A 54 12.08 2.38 9.87
N ILE A 55 10.96 2.60 10.53
CA ILE A 55 9.90 3.51 10.11
C ILE A 55 9.48 4.37 11.27
N THR A 56 8.82 5.50 10.97
CA THR A 56 8.27 6.38 11.99
C THR A 56 6.93 5.82 12.46
N ARG A 57 6.72 5.81 13.76
CA ARG A 57 5.47 5.37 14.35
C ARG A 57 4.84 6.48 15.15
N ILE A 58 3.57 6.79 14.83
CA ILE A 58 2.74 7.72 15.60
C ILE A 58 1.69 6.88 16.31
N GLN A 59 1.76 6.83 17.63
CA GLN A 59 0.80 6.07 18.45
C GLN A 59 -0.43 6.92 18.70
N SER A 60 -1.34 6.90 17.77
CA SER A 60 -2.55 7.74 17.77
C SER A 60 -3.63 7.11 16.91
N GLU A 61 -4.87 7.46 17.19
CA GLU A 61 -5.93 7.26 16.23
C GLU A 61 -5.76 8.26 15.08
N TYR A 62 -6.42 8.00 13.96
CA TYR A 62 -6.32 8.85 12.78
C TYR A 62 -6.83 10.28 13.06
N LYS A 63 -6.07 11.25 12.57
CA LYS A 63 -6.45 12.67 12.49
C LYS A 63 -6.09 13.20 11.11
N PRO A 64 -6.86 14.19 10.57
CA PRO A 64 -6.58 14.73 9.23
C PRO A 64 -5.14 15.23 9.04
N GLU A 65 -4.52 15.76 10.08
CA GLU A 65 -3.15 16.26 10.03
C GLU A 65 -2.12 15.18 9.69
N HIS A 66 -2.45 13.90 9.96
CA HIS A 66 -1.53 12.80 9.71
C HIS A 66 -1.25 12.54 8.23
N ILE A 67 -2.13 12.99 7.34
CA ILE A 67 -1.98 12.73 5.90
C ILE A 67 -1.66 13.98 5.07
N GLN A 68 -1.56 15.15 5.70
CA GLN A 68 -1.39 16.41 4.96
C GLN A 68 -0.18 16.41 4.03
N ASP A 69 0.93 15.86 4.49
CA ASP A 69 2.19 15.86 3.73
C ASP A 69 2.46 14.55 3.01
N ALA A 70 1.49 13.64 2.97
CA ALA A 70 1.69 12.35 2.35
C ALA A 70 1.57 12.41 0.83
N PHE A 71 2.52 11.80 0.13
CA PHE A 71 2.41 11.55 -1.29
C PHE A 71 1.53 10.34 -1.56
N LEU A 72 1.63 9.31 -0.70
CA LEU A 72 0.93 8.04 -0.82
C LEU A 72 0.28 7.71 0.52
N ILE A 73 -1.00 7.30 0.49
CA ILE A 73 -1.78 6.99 1.70
C ILE A 73 -2.37 5.59 1.58
N PHE A 74 -2.19 4.78 2.62
CA PHE A 74 -2.86 3.49 2.74
C PHE A 74 -3.82 3.53 3.92
N CYS A 75 -5.10 3.25 3.67
CA CYS A 75 -6.14 3.14 4.70
C CYS A 75 -6.28 1.66 5.07
N CYS A 76 -5.70 1.28 6.21
CA CYS A 76 -5.61 -0.11 6.63
C CYS A 76 -6.20 -0.35 8.03
N THR A 77 -7.15 0.48 8.46
CA THR A 77 -7.80 0.29 9.77
C THR A 77 -8.89 -0.77 9.70
N ASN A 78 -9.31 -1.28 10.86
CA ASN A 78 -10.45 -2.17 10.97
C ASN A 78 -11.78 -1.43 10.93
N ASN A 79 -11.77 -0.11 10.93
CA ASN A 79 -12.97 0.71 10.98
C ASN A 79 -13.25 1.30 9.61
N GLN A 80 -14.31 0.82 8.96
CA GLN A 80 -14.71 1.28 7.62
C GLN A 80 -15.02 2.77 7.58
N GLU A 81 -15.62 3.32 8.64
CA GLU A 81 -15.94 4.75 8.71
C GLU A 81 -14.66 5.59 8.76
N THR A 82 -13.65 5.14 9.49
CA THR A 82 -12.35 5.81 9.52
C THR A 82 -11.70 5.77 8.14
N ASN A 83 -11.68 4.60 7.49
CA ASN A 83 -11.11 4.46 6.15
C ASN A 83 -11.81 5.38 5.15
N LYS A 84 -13.12 5.47 5.23
CA LYS A 84 -13.92 6.36 4.40
C LYS A 84 -13.60 7.83 4.68
N GLN A 85 -13.42 8.19 5.94
CA GLN A 85 -13.09 9.56 6.33
C GLN A 85 -11.71 9.98 5.77
N ILE A 86 -10.73 9.08 5.81
CA ILE A 86 -9.42 9.35 5.25
C ILE A 86 -9.52 9.69 3.76
N THR A 87 -10.34 8.94 3.01
CA THR A 87 -10.51 9.21 1.58
C THR A 87 -11.16 10.56 1.31
N LYS A 88 -12.04 11.02 2.21
CA LYS A 88 -12.65 12.36 2.12
C LYS A 88 -11.65 13.46 2.45
N ASP A 89 -10.75 13.21 3.40
CA ASP A 89 -9.78 14.19 3.85
C ASP A 89 -8.60 14.34 2.87
N ALA A 90 -8.35 13.33 2.05
CA ALA A 90 -7.25 13.35 1.11
C ALA A 90 -7.44 14.41 0.03
N ALA A 91 -6.36 15.09 -0.32
CA ALA A 91 -6.38 16.09 -1.40
C ALA A 91 -6.39 15.39 -2.77
N PRO A 92 -6.91 16.04 -3.81
CA PRO A 92 -7.03 15.43 -5.15
C PRO A 92 -5.71 14.92 -5.75
N HIS A 93 -4.58 15.52 -5.38
CA HIS A 93 -3.26 15.14 -5.89
C HIS A 93 -2.62 13.98 -5.12
N GLN A 94 -3.18 13.59 -3.98
CA GLN A 94 -2.63 12.50 -3.17
C GLN A 94 -3.07 11.14 -3.72
N LEU A 95 -2.16 10.18 -3.71
CA LEU A 95 -2.48 8.81 -4.09
C LEU A 95 -2.98 8.07 -2.85
N ILE A 96 -4.14 7.45 -2.98
CA ILE A 96 -4.79 6.79 -1.86
C ILE A 96 -5.27 5.38 -2.23
N ASN A 97 -4.96 4.42 -1.37
CA ASN A 97 -5.46 3.07 -1.46
C ASN A 97 -6.23 2.74 -0.17
N ASP A 98 -7.54 2.52 -0.32
CA ASP A 98 -8.37 2.04 0.77
C ASP A 98 -8.41 0.51 0.68
N CYS A 99 -7.73 -0.15 1.61
CA CYS A 99 -7.62 -1.61 1.61
C CYS A 99 -8.95 -2.31 1.85
N SER A 100 -9.96 -1.60 2.31
CA SER A 100 -11.30 -2.14 2.56
C SER A 100 -12.29 -1.87 1.43
N ALA A 101 -11.96 -0.98 0.49
CA ALA A 101 -12.90 -0.57 -0.56
C ALA A 101 -12.16 -0.12 -1.82
N LYS A 102 -12.21 -0.96 -2.82
CA LYS A 102 -11.59 -0.72 -4.12
C LYS A 102 -12.05 0.60 -4.76
N GLU A 103 -13.34 0.89 -4.69
CA GLU A 103 -13.94 2.07 -5.31
C GLU A 103 -13.50 3.39 -4.68
N ARG A 104 -12.93 3.37 -3.48
CA ARG A 104 -12.37 4.56 -2.84
C ARG A 104 -10.87 4.73 -3.09
N SER A 105 -10.29 3.87 -3.90
CA SER A 105 -8.86 3.90 -4.21
C SER A 105 -8.61 4.51 -5.57
N ASN A 106 -7.53 5.28 -5.73
CA ASN A 106 -7.11 5.79 -7.03
C ASN A 106 -5.84 5.12 -7.56
N PHE A 107 -5.33 4.12 -6.83
CA PHE A 107 -4.28 3.23 -7.31
C PHE A 107 -4.40 1.87 -6.61
N TYR A 108 -3.84 0.84 -7.23
CA TYR A 108 -3.79 -0.51 -6.67
C TYR A 108 -2.39 -1.06 -6.72
N ASN A 109 -2.03 -1.84 -5.69
CA ASN A 109 -0.81 -2.64 -5.75
C ASN A 109 -0.99 -3.78 -6.72
N MET A 110 0.05 -4.09 -7.46
CA MET A 110 0.10 -5.28 -8.32
C MET A 110 0.88 -6.38 -7.61
N ALA A 111 0.62 -7.64 -7.95
CA ALA A 111 1.47 -8.74 -7.52
C ALA A 111 2.81 -8.63 -8.25
N THR A 112 3.91 -8.81 -7.54
CA THR A 112 5.23 -8.61 -8.14
C THR A 112 6.14 -9.81 -7.95
N ILE A 113 7.06 -9.98 -8.90
CA ILE A 113 8.17 -10.92 -8.81
C ILE A 113 9.44 -10.13 -9.08
N GLN A 114 10.31 -10.02 -8.08
CA GLN A 114 11.58 -9.32 -8.21
C GLN A 114 12.66 -10.29 -8.66
N LYS A 115 13.32 -9.97 -9.75
CA LYS A 115 14.51 -10.68 -10.24
C LYS A 115 15.72 -9.76 -10.11
N PRO A 116 16.96 -10.27 -10.25
CA PRO A 116 18.14 -9.43 -10.08
C PRO A 116 18.22 -8.24 -11.04
N ASP A 117 17.71 -8.39 -12.25
CA ASP A 117 17.83 -7.40 -13.32
C ASP A 117 16.50 -6.92 -13.88
N TYR A 118 15.37 -7.41 -13.38
CA TYR A 118 14.06 -6.95 -13.82
C TYR A 118 12.98 -7.22 -12.77
N LEU A 119 11.84 -6.58 -12.96
CA LEU A 119 10.64 -6.72 -12.12
C LEU A 119 9.45 -7.12 -13.00
N LEU A 120 8.72 -8.12 -12.59
CA LEU A 120 7.45 -8.48 -13.21
C LEU A 120 6.31 -8.01 -12.31
N ALA A 121 5.34 -7.33 -12.89
CA ALA A 121 4.14 -6.89 -12.18
C ALA A 121 2.91 -7.45 -12.88
N ILE A 122 1.99 -8.02 -12.10
CA ILE A 122 0.83 -8.74 -12.61
C ILE A 122 -0.42 -8.16 -11.97
N SER A 123 -1.40 -7.82 -12.80
CA SER A 123 -2.68 -7.29 -12.33
C SER A 123 -3.83 -7.84 -13.17
N THR A 124 -4.95 -8.08 -12.50
CA THR A 124 -6.23 -8.36 -13.15
C THR A 124 -7.15 -7.14 -13.01
N ASN A 125 -6.59 -5.94 -12.92
CA ASN A 125 -7.30 -4.67 -12.70
C ASN A 125 -8.14 -4.69 -11.41
N GLY A 126 -7.65 -5.41 -10.38
CA GLY A 126 -8.33 -5.53 -9.11
C GLY A 126 -9.57 -6.42 -9.13
N ASN A 127 -9.84 -7.11 -10.24
CA ASN A 127 -11.08 -7.89 -10.39
C ASN A 127 -10.97 -9.32 -9.86
N ASP A 128 -9.76 -9.90 -9.87
CA ASP A 128 -9.58 -11.30 -9.46
C ASP A 128 -8.24 -11.52 -8.77
N PRO A 129 -8.16 -11.23 -7.46
CA PRO A 129 -6.92 -11.42 -6.70
C PRO A 129 -6.43 -12.87 -6.69
N THR A 130 -7.35 -13.84 -6.70
CA THR A 130 -7.01 -15.26 -6.73
C THR A 130 -6.31 -15.63 -8.03
N LYS A 131 -6.83 -15.15 -9.15
CA LYS A 131 -6.23 -15.36 -10.47
C LYS A 131 -4.85 -14.70 -10.56
N THR A 132 -4.74 -13.47 -10.05
CA THR A 132 -3.46 -12.75 -10.02
C THR A 132 -2.40 -13.54 -9.26
N LYS A 133 -2.76 -14.05 -8.09
CA LYS A 133 -1.86 -14.89 -7.27
C LYS A 133 -1.46 -16.17 -8.00
N ALA A 134 -2.42 -16.83 -8.65
CA ALA A 134 -2.17 -18.05 -9.40
C ALA A 134 -1.21 -17.82 -10.57
N ILE A 135 -1.39 -16.73 -11.30
CA ILE A 135 -0.50 -16.36 -12.41
C ILE A 135 0.91 -16.08 -11.87
N ARG A 136 1.03 -15.33 -10.78
CA ARG A 136 2.33 -15.03 -10.17
C ARG A 136 3.06 -16.32 -9.77
N GLU A 137 2.39 -17.22 -9.08
CA GLU A 137 2.97 -18.50 -8.63
C GLU A 137 3.44 -19.34 -9.81
N LYS A 138 2.66 -19.37 -10.89
CA LYS A 138 2.99 -20.13 -12.09
C LYS A 138 4.24 -19.57 -12.77
N ILE A 139 4.38 -18.25 -12.84
CA ILE A 139 5.55 -17.61 -13.41
C ILE A 139 6.78 -17.83 -12.53
N GLU A 140 6.64 -17.75 -11.20
CA GLU A 140 7.74 -17.99 -10.26
C GLU A 140 8.30 -19.40 -10.40
N GLN A 141 7.46 -20.37 -10.69
CA GLN A 141 7.87 -21.77 -10.86
C GLN A 141 8.47 -22.05 -12.24
N SER A 142 8.34 -21.12 -13.18
CA SER A 142 8.86 -21.29 -14.53
C SER A 142 10.37 -21.01 -14.57
N THR A 143 11.11 -21.83 -15.32
CA THR A 143 12.54 -21.61 -15.54
C THR A 143 12.83 -20.60 -16.63
N GLU A 144 11.79 -20.12 -17.32
CA GLU A 144 11.93 -19.14 -18.41
C GLU A 144 12.04 -17.69 -17.92
N PHE A 145 11.69 -17.46 -16.67
CA PHE A 145 11.66 -16.11 -16.10
C PHE A 145 12.62 -15.92 -14.93
#